data_779b79e6675530fb255f8e8a5b225261
#
_entry.id   779b79e6675530fb255f8e8a5b225261
#
_cell.length_a   1.000
_cell.length_b   1.000
_cell.length_c   1.000
_cell.angle_alpha   90.00
_cell.angle_beta   90.00
_cell.angle_gamma   90.00
#
_symmetry.space_group_name_H-M   'P 1'
#
loop_
_entity.id
_entity.type
_entity.pdbx_description
1 polymer ?
#
loop_
_entity_poly.entity_id
_entity_poly.type
_entity_poly.pdbx_seq_one_letter_code
_entity_poly.pdbx_strand_id
1 'polypeptide(L)'
;LIPMFTLSHGFPLTNAKLAFWILNVGLLGISTIMHYKDTTFLYYIFTGLIVLGIIFFLLQIRIIFKNRIRNKYDIGIKFSVVAYLMLGLTTILGTFIAFVDYQNIINLTLIYGYMIIFGYISMLIVGQMYKIVPFLVWYHKYSSKVGLEPVPMLKDMFNEKFAQIEFYLMITAV
;
A
#
# COMPACT_ATOMS: atom_id res chain seq x y z
N LEU A 1 1.44 11.05 0.24
CA LEU A 1 1.13 10.99 -1.22
C LEU A 1 -0.38 10.82 -1.47
N ILE A 2 -1.07 9.80 -0.90
CA ILE A 2 -2.48 9.52 -1.20
C ILE A 2 -3.40 10.72 -0.92
N PRO A 3 -3.37 11.40 0.24
CA PRO A 3 -4.20 12.57 0.48
C PRO A 3 -3.98 13.68 -0.55
N MET A 4 -2.73 13.87 -0.97
CA MET A 4 -2.37 14.86 -2.00
C MET A 4 -2.99 14.50 -3.36
N PHE A 5 -2.96 13.24 -3.77
CA PHE A 5 -3.50 12.81 -5.07
C PHE A 5 -5.03 12.67 -5.09
N THR A 6 -5.66 12.45 -3.94
CA THR A 6 -7.12 12.40 -3.80
C THR A 6 -7.73 13.76 -3.45
N LEU A 7 -6.90 14.77 -3.21
CA LEU A 7 -7.31 16.11 -2.74
C LEU A 7 -8.19 16.02 -1.49
N SER A 8 -7.89 15.06 -0.60
CA SER A 8 -8.64 14.90 0.64
C SER A 8 -8.10 15.81 1.73
N HIS A 9 -8.99 16.58 2.35
CA HIS A 9 -8.66 17.50 3.44
C HIS A 9 -9.56 17.24 4.66
N GLY A 10 -9.14 17.72 5.83
CA GLY A 10 -9.98 17.72 7.03
C GLY A 10 -10.26 16.36 7.66
N PHE A 11 -9.46 15.32 7.40
CA PHE A 11 -9.61 14.00 8.02
C PHE A 11 -8.74 13.86 9.28
N PRO A 12 -9.22 13.13 10.32
CA PRO A 12 -8.45 12.91 11.55
C PRO A 12 -7.26 11.98 11.27
N LEU A 13 -6.09 12.30 11.86
CA LEU A 13 -4.87 11.48 11.76
C LEU A 13 -4.72 10.46 12.90
N THR A 14 -5.74 10.29 13.73
CA THR A 14 -5.68 9.44 14.92
C THR A 14 -5.32 8.00 14.56
N ASN A 15 -5.99 7.41 13.57
CA ASN A 15 -5.72 6.04 13.15
C ASN A 15 -4.32 5.89 12.53
N ALA A 16 -3.81 6.91 11.81
CA ALA A 16 -2.46 6.89 11.28
C ALA A 16 -1.40 6.89 12.40
N LYS A 17 -1.60 7.71 13.43
CA LYS A 17 -0.72 7.75 14.61
C LYS A 17 -0.74 6.44 15.38
N LEU A 18 -1.93 5.88 15.62
CA LEU A 18 -2.08 4.57 16.27
C LEU A 18 -1.42 3.47 15.45
N ALA A 19 -1.68 3.40 14.14
CA ALA A 19 -1.05 2.44 13.24
C ALA A 19 0.47 2.52 13.33
N PHE A 20 1.03 3.73 13.27
CA PHE A 20 2.48 3.95 13.33
C PHE A 20 3.09 3.38 14.62
N TRP A 21 2.55 3.75 15.78
CA TRP A 21 3.10 3.30 17.06
C TRP A 21 2.91 1.81 17.30
N ILE A 22 1.71 1.28 17.02
CA ILE A 22 1.38 -0.13 17.22
C ILE A 22 2.23 -1.03 16.31
N LEU A 23 2.40 -0.66 15.02
CA LEU A 23 3.26 -1.41 14.09
C LEU A 23 4.71 -1.42 14.52
N ASN A 24 5.26 -0.27 14.94
CA ASN A 24 6.65 -0.21 15.38
C ASN A 24 6.88 -1.05 16.65
N VAL A 25 5.98 -0.98 17.64
CA VAL A 25 6.07 -1.82 18.85
C VAL A 25 5.96 -3.30 18.48
N GLY A 26 5.01 -3.68 17.61
CA GLY A 26 4.85 -5.06 17.16
C GLY A 26 6.09 -5.61 16.43
N LEU A 27 6.65 -4.83 15.50
CA LEU A 27 7.84 -5.22 14.72
C LEU A 27 9.08 -5.32 15.60
N LEU A 28 9.33 -4.34 16.47
CA LEU A 28 10.44 -4.39 17.43
C LEU A 28 10.27 -5.55 18.40
N GLY A 29 9.06 -5.80 18.87
CA GLY A 29 8.76 -6.94 19.73
C GLY A 29 9.08 -8.27 19.07
N ILE A 30 8.60 -8.54 17.85
CA ILE A 30 8.91 -9.78 17.13
C ILE A 30 10.41 -9.92 16.88
N SER A 31 11.08 -8.85 16.42
CA SER A 31 12.52 -8.92 16.14
C SER A 31 13.35 -9.25 17.37
N THR A 32 12.94 -8.78 18.55
CA THR A 32 13.67 -9.08 19.81
C THR A 32 13.42 -10.51 20.28
N ILE A 33 12.17 -11.00 20.24
CA ILE A 33 11.84 -12.33 20.76
C ILE A 33 12.35 -13.47 19.87
N MET A 34 12.60 -13.24 18.58
CA MET A 34 13.20 -14.27 17.69
C MET A 34 14.55 -14.81 18.20
N HIS A 35 15.21 -14.08 19.09
CA HIS A 35 16.50 -14.47 19.67
C HIS A 35 16.36 -15.29 20.97
N TYR A 36 15.15 -15.43 21.52
CA TYR A 36 14.90 -16.12 22.78
C TYR A 36 14.09 -17.41 22.54
N LYS A 37 14.47 -18.49 23.25
CA LYS A 37 13.70 -19.75 23.28
C LYS A 37 12.54 -19.59 24.26
N ASP A 38 11.44 -20.31 24.02
CA ASP A 38 10.26 -20.36 24.91
C ASP A 38 9.42 -19.07 25.03
N THR A 39 9.35 -18.28 23.95
CA THR A 39 8.60 -17.02 23.94
C THR A 39 7.31 -17.09 23.09
N THR A 40 6.72 -18.27 22.94
CA THR A 40 5.55 -18.49 22.07
C THR A 40 4.37 -17.55 22.40
N PHE A 41 4.11 -17.31 23.69
CA PHE A 41 3.04 -16.40 24.11
C PHE A 41 3.30 -14.95 23.66
N LEU A 42 4.53 -14.46 23.81
CA LEU A 42 4.91 -13.11 23.37
C LEU A 42 4.84 -12.98 21.85
N TYR A 43 5.18 -14.04 21.12
CA TYR A 43 5.08 -14.09 19.66
C TYR A 43 3.63 -13.81 19.20
N TYR A 44 2.63 -14.45 19.80
CA TYR A 44 1.22 -14.21 19.47
C TYR A 44 0.78 -12.79 19.82
N ILE A 45 1.25 -12.23 20.94
CA ILE A 45 0.93 -10.85 21.33
C ILE A 45 1.45 -9.86 20.29
N PHE A 46 2.73 -9.96 19.90
CA PHE A 46 3.32 -9.03 18.93
C PHE A 46 2.78 -9.21 17.52
N THR A 47 2.47 -10.46 17.12
CA THR A 47 1.74 -10.72 15.87
C THR A 47 0.36 -10.05 15.90
N GLY A 48 -0.37 -10.15 16.99
CA GLY A 48 -1.65 -9.47 17.19
C GLY A 48 -1.52 -7.94 17.08
N LEU A 49 -0.46 -7.35 17.66
CA LEU A 49 -0.19 -5.91 17.52
C LEU A 49 0.07 -5.51 16.07
N ILE A 50 0.82 -6.29 15.30
CA ILE A 50 1.05 -6.01 13.88
C ILE A 50 -0.27 -6.03 13.11
N VAL A 51 -1.10 -7.04 13.32
CA VAL A 51 -2.42 -7.15 12.68
C VAL A 51 -3.29 -5.94 13.03
N LEU A 52 -3.37 -5.56 14.30
CA LEU A 52 -4.10 -4.36 14.74
C LEU A 52 -3.56 -3.09 14.09
N GLY A 53 -2.25 -2.94 14.02
CA GLY A 53 -1.62 -1.80 13.37
C GLY A 53 -1.97 -1.69 11.88
N ILE A 54 -1.98 -2.83 11.15
CA ILE A 54 -2.40 -2.87 9.74
C ILE A 54 -3.89 -2.54 9.61
N ILE A 55 -4.75 -3.01 10.52
CA ILE A 55 -6.18 -2.67 10.53
C ILE A 55 -6.36 -1.15 10.69
N PHE A 56 -5.70 -0.50 11.66
CA PHE A 56 -5.76 0.95 11.82
C PHE A 56 -5.24 1.70 10.60
N PHE A 57 -4.19 1.19 9.95
CA PHE A 57 -3.68 1.74 8.71
C PHE A 57 -4.72 1.66 7.58
N LEU A 58 -5.36 0.50 7.37
CA LEU A 58 -6.39 0.32 6.34
C LEU A 58 -7.64 1.17 6.63
N LEU A 59 -8.03 1.30 7.90
CA LEU A 59 -9.11 2.21 8.31
C LEU A 59 -8.78 3.67 7.97
N GLN A 60 -7.54 4.11 8.21
CA GLN A 60 -7.09 5.44 7.80
C GLN A 60 -7.18 5.65 6.30
N ILE A 61 -6.72 4.68 5.51
CA ILE A 61 -6.83 4.71 4.05
C ILE A 61 -8.30 4.81 3.61
N ARG A 62 -9.19 4.04 4.22
CA ARG A 62 -10.64 4.11 3.94
C ARG A 62 -11.21 5.50 4.24
N ILE A 63 -10.82 6.14 5.34
CA ILE A 63 -11.25 7.51 5.70
C ILE A 63 -10.77 8.51 4.64
N ILE A 64 -9.50 8.41 4.22
CA ILE A 64 -8.93 9.27 3.17
C ILE A 64 -9.73 9.12 1.86
N PHE A 65 -10.03 7.88 1.45
CA PHE A 65 -10.81 7.64 0.24
C PHE A 65 -12.27 8.10 0.36
N LYS A 66 -12.88 8.05 1.55
CA LYS A 66 -14.24 8.55 1.79
C LYS A 66 -14.29 10.08 1.67
N ASN A 67 -13.28 10.78 2.17
CA ASN A 67 -13.20 12.25 2.19
C ASN A 67 -12.57 12.85 0.92
N ARG A 68 -12.47 12.07 -0.16
CA ARG A 68 -11.92 12.54 -1.43
C ARG A 68 -12.87 13.51 -2.12
N ILE A 69 -12.32 14.52 -2.77
CA ILE A 69 -13.08 15.48 -3.60
C ILE A 69 -13.21 14.93 -5.04
N ARG A 70 -12.18 14.27 -5.53
CA ARG A 70 -12.12 13.77 -6.91
C ARG A 70 -12.83 12.43 -7.06
N ASN A 71 -13.95 12.40 -7.82
CA ASN A 71 -14.77 11.20 -8.01
C ASN A 71 -14.15 10.14 -8.95
N LYS A 72 -13.40 10.56 -9.98
CA LYS A 72 -12.79 9.61 -10.94
C LYS A 72 -11.49 9.02 -10.38
N TYR A 73 -11.40 7.70 -10.38
CA TYR A 73 -10.14 6.98 -10.11
C TYR A 73 -9.24 7.07 -11.34
N ASP A 74 -8.15 7.74 -11.19
CA ASP A 74 -7.02 7.71 -12.08
C ASP A 74 -6.29 6.35 -11.94
N ILE A 75 -5.57 5.92 -12.98
CA ILE A 75 -4.92 4.60 -13.03
C ILE A 75 -4.00 4.37 -11.81
N GLY A 76 -3.22 5.35 -11.40
CA GLY A 76 -2.36 5.22 -10.22
C GLY A 76 -3.12 4.99 -8.91
N ILE A 77 -4.34 5.56 -8.78
CA ILE A 77 -5.22 5.30 -7.63
C ILE A 77 -5.79 3.88 -7.70
N LYS A 78 -6.16 3.38 -8.90
CA LYS A 78 -6.64 2.00 -9.07
C LYS A 78 -5.59 0.98 -8.61
N PHE A 79 -4.33 1.13 -9.03
CA PHE A 79 -3.22 0.32 -8.53
C PHE A 79 -3.09 0.38 -7.00
N SER A 80 -3.17 1.57 -6.42
CA SER A 80 -3.07 1.74 -4.96
C SER A 80 -4.22 1.05 -4.22
N VAL A 81 -5.46 1.10 -4.73
CA VAL A 81 -6.61 0.41 -4.13
C VAL A 81 -6.40 -1.09 -4.14
N VAL A 82 -5.98 -1.68 -5.28
CA VAL A 82 -5.67 -3.11 -5.37
C VAL A 82 -4.54 -3.48 -4.41
N ALA A 83 -3.48 -2.68 -4.33
CA ALA A 83 -2.38 -2.90 -3.39
C ALA A 83 -2.88 -2.97 -1.93
N TYR A 84 -3.76 -2.07 -1.50
CA TYR A 84 -4.31 -2.11 -0.13
C TYR A 84 -5.26 -3.29 0.11
N LEU A 85 -6.00 -3.74 -0.91
CA LEU A 85 -6.77 -4.97 -0.82
C LEU A 85 -5.84 -6.19 -0.66
N MET A 86 -4.75 -6.24 -1.43
CA MET A 86 -3.74 -7.29 -1.30
C MET A 86 -3.06 -7.26 0.08
N LEU A 87 -2.76 -6.07 0.63
CA LEU A 87 -2.27 -5.95 2.00
C LEU A 87 -3.25 -6.54 3.02
N GLY A 88 -4.55 -6.31 2.86
CA GLY A 88 -5.58 -6.93 3.72
C GLY A 88 -5.59 -8.45 3.62
N LEU A 89 -5.53 -8.99 2.39
CA LEU A 89 -5.50 -10.44 2.16
C LEU A 89 -4.22 -11.07 2.71
N THR A 90 -3.07 -10.46 2.50
CA THR A 90 -1.79 -10.94 3.06
C THR A 90 -1.79 -10.90 4.59
N THR A 91 -2.44 -9.92 5.20
CA THR A 91 -2.59 -9.86 6.67
C THR A 91 -3.40 -11.05 7.18
N ILE A 92 -4.51 -11.40 6.51
CA ILE A 92 -5.32 -12.58 6.86
C ILE A 92 -4.48 -13.86 6.70
N LEU A 93 -3.80 -14.02 5.56
CA LEU A 93 -2.96 -15.19 5.30
C LEU A 93 -1.80 -15.29 6.31
N GLY A 94 -1.12 -14.19 6.61
CA GLY A 94 -0.04 -14.15 7.60
C GLY A 94 -0.51 -14.50 9.01
N THR A 95 -1.72 -14.04 9.39
CA THR A 95 -2.35 -14.43 10.65
C THR A 95 -2.65 -15.93 10.67
N PHE A 96 -3.19 -16.47 9.57
CA PHE A 96 -3.44 -17.89 9.45
C PHE A 96 -2.16 -18.73 9.59
N ILE A 97 -1.09 -18.34 8.90
CA ILE A 97 0.23 -19.00 8.98
C ILE A 97 0.78 -19.00 10.41
N ALA A 98 0.55 -17.92 11.18
CA ALA A 98 1.02 -17.83 12.57
C ALA A 98 0.37 -18.85 13.53
N PHE A 99 -0.78 -19.43 13.16
CA PHE A 99 -1.52 -20.42 13.97
C PHE A 99 -1.46 -21.86 13.43
N VAL A 100 -0.82 -22.10 12.27
CA VAL A 100 -0.73 -23.43 11.64
C VAL A 100 0.58 -24.10 11.99
N ASP A 101 0.54 -25.43 12.24
CA ASP A 101 1.72 -26.24 12.55
C ASP A 101 2.70 -26.36 11.38
N TYR A 102 3.97 -26.49 11.73
CA TYR A 102 5.16 -26.31 10.88
C TYR A 102 5.24 -27.18 9.61
N GLN A 103 4.60 -28.33 9.55
CA GLN A 103 4.79 -29.28 8.43
C GLN A 103 4.14 -28.84 7.09
N ASN A 104 3.17 -27.94 7.11
CA ASN A 104 2.48 -27.45 5.90
C ASN A 104 2.80 -25.99 5.55
N ILE A 105 3.71 -25.34 6.28
CA ILE A 105 3.93 -23.90 6.26
C ILE A 105 4.78 -23.42 5.07
N ILE A 106 5.70 -24.24 4.55
CA ILE A 106 6.68 -23.78 3.55
C ILE A 106 6.00 -23.21 2.30
N ASN A 107 5.03 -23.92 1.74
CA ASN A 107 4.31 -23.45 0.54
C ASN A 107 3.47 -22.21 0.81
N LEU A 108 2.81 -22.15 1.97
CA LEU A 108 2.01 -20.99 2.38
C LEU A 108 2.88 -19.76 2.64
N THR A 109 4.07 -19.94 3.21
CA THR A 109 5.03 -18.85 3.44
C THR A 109 5.57 -18.29 2.12
N LEU A 110 5.81 -19.13 1.12
CA LEU A 110 6.20 -18.69 -0.23
C LEU A 110 5.08 -17.89 -0.89
N ILE A 111 3.83 -18.37 -0.83
CA ILE A 111 2.66 -17.65 -1.35
C ILE A 111 2.51 -16.31 -0.62
N TYR A 112 2.64 -16.28 0.70
CA TYR A 112 2.60 -15.06 1.51
C TYR A 112 3.66 -14.05 1.07
N GLY A 113 4.91 -14.49 0.93
CA GLY A 113 6.01 -13.63 0.44
C GLY A 113 5.75 -13.10 -0.98
N TYR A 114 5.26 -13.96 -1.88
CA TYR A 114 4.87 -13.56 -3.23
C TYR A 114 3.78 -12.49 -3.22
N MET A 115 2.70 -12.68 -2.47
CA MET A 115 1.60 -11.73 -2.35
C MET A 115 2.04 -10.38 -1.76
N ILE A 116 2.95 -10.35 -0.78
CA ILE A 116 3.50 -9.10 -0.25
C ILE A 116 4.30 -8.36 -1.32
N ILE A 117 5.24 -9.04 -1.98
CA ILE A 117 6.16 -8.40 -2.92
C ILE A 117 5.41 -7.97 -4.17
N PHE A 118 4.71 -8.89 -4.84
CA PHE A 118 4.06 -8.62 -6.13
C PHE A 118 2.66 -8.03 -5.97
N GLY A 119 1.87 -8.51 -5.02
CA GLY A 119 0.51 -8.03 -4.80
C GLY A 119 0.42 -6.67 -4.11
N TYR A 120 1.23 -6.44 -3.07
CA TYR A 120 1.18 -5.18 -2.33
C TYR A 120 2.26 -4.19 -2.77
N ILE A 121 3.54 -4.52 -2.62
CA ILE A 121 4.65 -3.56 -2.81
C ILE A 121 4.75 -3.13 -4.27
N SER A 122 4.82 -4.09 -5.22
CA SER A 122 4.98 -3.77 -6.64
C SER A 122 3.79 -2.99 -7.19
N MET A 123 2.54 -3.42 -6.87
CA MET A 123 1.33 -2.69 -7.24
C MET A 123 1.32 -1.26 -6.70
N LEU A 124 1.74 -1.08 -5.44
CA LEU A 124 1.80 0.25 -4.82
C LEU A 124 2.85 1.14 -5.50
N ILE A 125 4.05 0.60 -5.76
CA ILE A 125 5.14 1.34 -6.42
C ILE A 125 4.70 1.78 -7.81
N VAL A 126 4.22 0.85 -8.66
CA VAL A 126 3.77 1.16 -10.01
C VAL A 126 2.66 2.22 -10.00
N GLY A 127 1.68 2.06 -9.11
CA GLY A 127 0.60 3.04 -8.95
C GLY A 127 1.10 4.45 -8.60
N GLN A 128 2.11 4.55 -7.73
CA GLN A 128 2.71 5.85 -7.37
C GLN A 128 3.58 6.40 -8.52
N MET A 129 4.28 5.54 -9.28
CA MET A 129 5.09 5.97 -10.43
C MET A 129 4.24 6.61 -11.53
N TYR A 130 3.02 6.13 -11.79
CA TYR A 130 2.07 6.77 -12.71
C TYR A 130 1.64 8.18 -12.29
N LYS A 131 1.93 8.59 -11.05
CA LYS A 131 1.70 9.94 -10.55
C LYS A 131 2.98 10.77 -10.47
N ILE A 132 4.02 10.19 -9.89
CA ILE A 132 5.27 10.89 -9.58
C ILE A 132 6.04 11.20 -10.87
N VAL A 133 6.20 10.22 -11.77
CA VAL A 133 7.03 10.40 -12.97
C VAL A 133 6.46 11.47 -13.92
N PRO A 134 5.16 11.41 -14.32
CA PRO A 134 4.58 12.47 -15.15
C PRO A 134 4.67 13.86 -14.50
N PHE A 135 4.45 13.95 -13.17
CA PHE A 135 4.55 15.19 -12.44
C PHE A 135 5.97 15.77 -12.47
N LEU A 136 7.01 14.95 -12.23
CA LEU A 136 8.40 15.40 -12.25
C LEU A 136 8.82 15.84 -13.65
N VAL A 137 8.49 15.07 -14.69
CA VAL A 137 8.78 15.42 -16.08
C VAL A 137 8.09 16.73 -16.46
N TRP A 138 6.81 16.88 -16.09
CA TRP A 138 6.05 18.09 -16.33
C TRP A 138 6.68 19.29 -15.61
N TYR A 139 7.02 19.13 -14.35
CA TYR A 139 7.63 20.18 -13.54
C TYR A 139 8.95 20.66 -14.13
N HIS A 140 9.85 19.76 -14.49
CA HIS A 140 11.15 20.14 -15.05
C HIS A 140 11.07 20.76 -16.44
N LYS A 141 10.13 20.29 -17.29
CA LYS A 141 10.08 20.69 -18.69
C LYS A 141 9.15 21.87 -18.96
N TYR A 142 8.07 21.98 -18.21
CA TYR A 142 6.98 22.90 -18.54
C TYR A 142 6.67 23.95 -17.47
N SER A 143 7.17 23.83 -16.22
CA SER A 143 6.83 24.77 -15.15
C SER A 143 7.21 26.22 -15.46
N SER A 144 8.35 26.44 -16.13
CA SER A 144 8.81 27.79 -16.55
C SER A 144 8.02 28.37 -17.72
N LYS A 145 7.25 27.56 -18.44
CA LYS A 145 6.48 27.95 -19.63
C LYS A 145 4.99 28.20 -19.33
N VAL A 146 4.56 27.89 -18.12
CA VAL A 146 3.17 28.07 -17.67
C VAL A 146 2.80 29.56 -17.75
N GLY A 147 1.73 29.86 -18.50
CA GLY A 147 1.26 31.22 -18.72
C GLY A 147 1.91 31.95 -19.91
N LEU A 148 2.96 31.38 -20.50
CA LEU A 148 3.62 31.93 -21.70
C LEU A 148 3.25 31.14 -22.97
N GLU A 149 3.16 29.81 -22.86
CA GLU A 149 2.84 28.92 -23.97
C GLU A 149 1.77 27.89 -23.51
N PRO A 150 0.99 27.29 -24.44
CA PRO A 150 0.11 26.19 -24.12
C PRO A 150 0.94 24.97 -23.71
N VAL A 151 0.79 24.52 -22.46
CA VAL A 151 1.50 23.34 -21.90
C VAL A 151 0.57 22.13 -21.82
N PRO A 152 1.08 20.88 -22.08
CA PRO A 152 0.29 19.68 -21.97
C PRO A 152 -0.15 19.43 -20.52
N MET A 153 -1.30 18.77 -20.35
CA MET A 153 -1.75 18.34 -19.01
C MET A 153 -1.01 17.07 -18.56
N LEU A 154 -0.95 16.84 -17.25
CA LEU A 154 -0.29 15.66 -16.67
C LEU A 154 -0.83 14.32 -17.24
N LYS A 155 -2.12 14.25 -17.56
CA LYS A 155 -2.75 13.08 -18.17
C LYS A 155 -2.25 12.77 -19.59
N ASP A 156 -1.74 13.78 -20.30
CA ASP A 156 -1.27 13.65 -21.69
C ASP A 156 0.20 13.16 -21.74
N MET A 157 0.85 13.00 -20.57
CA MET A 157 2.25 12.60 -20.46
C MET A 157 2.46 11.08 -20.59
N PHE A 158 1.40 10.28 -20.57
CA PHE A 158 1.47 8.82 -20.74
C PHE A 158 0.23 8.28 -21.44
N ASN A 159 0.35 7.10 -22.05
CA ASN A 159 -0.74 6.47 -22.78
C ASN A 159 -1.64 5.67 -21.80
N GLU A 160 -2.87 6.14 -21.56
CA GLU A 160 -3.83 5.49 -20.64
C GLU A 160 -4.18 4.03 -21.07
N LYS A 161 -4.16 3.70 -22.36
CA LYS A 161 -4.48 2.34 -22.84
C LYS A 161 -3.40 1.34 -22.40
N PHE A 162 -2.12 1.69 -22.55
CA PHE A 162 -1.02 0.84 -22.09
C PHE A 162 -1.02 0.70 -20.57
N ALA A 163 -1.30 1.77 -19.83
CA ALA A 163 -1.40 1.73 -18.38
C ALA A 163 -2.56 0.82 -17.90
N GLN A 164 -3.68 0.78 -18.61
CA GLN A 164 -4.78 -0.15 -18.33
C GLN A 164 -4.39 -1.61 -18.64
N ILE A 165 -3.71 -1.87 -19.75
CA ILE A 165 -3.23 -3.22 -20.09
C ILE A 165 -2.27 -3.71 -18.99
N GLU A 166 -1.30 -2.90 -18.59
CA GLU A 166 -0.37 -3.22 -17.50
C GLU A 166 -1.11 -3.51 -16.19
N PHE A 167 -2.11 -2.70 -15.84
CA PHE A 167 -2.94 -2.92 -14.66
C PHE A 167 -3.61 -4.30 -14.66
N TYR A 168 -4.24 -4.69 -15.78
CA TYR A 168 -4.88 -6.01 -15.88
C TYR A 168 -3.87 -7.15 -15.88
N LEU A 169 -2.74 -6.99 -16.57
CA LEU A 169 -1.66 -8.00 -16.55
C LEU A 169 -1.11 -8.21 -15.16
N MET A 170 -0.87 -7.14 -14.39
CA MET A 170 -0.38 -7.26 -13.01
C MET A 170 -1.42 -7.91 -12.08
N ILE A 171 -2.72 -7.62 -12.23
CA ILE A 171 -3.76 -8.29 -11.43
C ILE A 171 -3.82 -9.79 -11.74
N THR A 172 -3.68 -10.17 -13.01
CA THR A 172 -3.74 -11.59 -13.39
C THR A 172 -2.48 -12.37 -13.01
N ALA A 173 -1.37 -11.68 -12.78
CA ALA A 173 -0.10 -12.29 -12.37
C ALA A 173 0.00 -12.51 -10.85
N VAL A 174 -0.86 -11.88 -10.05
CA VAL A 174 -0.92 -11.99 -8.58
C VAL A 174 -2.05 -12.90 -8.15
#